data_745751495b730c558161c20ae534d7c6
#
_entry.id   745751495b730c558161c20ae534d7c6
#
_cell.length_a   1.000
_cell.length_b   1.000
_cell.length_c   1.000
_cell.angle_alpha   90.00
_cell.angle_beta   90.00
_cell.angle_gamma   90.00
#
_symmetry.space_group_name_H-M   'P 1'
#
loop_
_entity.id
_entity.type
_entity.pdbx_description
1 polymer ?
#
loop_
_entity_poly.entity_id
_entity_poly.type
_entity_poly.pdbx_seq_one_letter_code
_entity_poly.pdbx_strand_id
1 'polypeptide(L)'
;ALEQKITPIVVVNKIDRDAARPEEVVDEVIDLFIELDASEDQLEFPVVYASGINGTSSLSPDPADQEENMQSLFESIVEHIPAPVDNREEPLQFQTALLDYNDYVGRIGIGRVFRGTMKVGQEVALMKLDGSVKKFRVTKIFGFSGLKRVEINEAYAGDLVAVSGMEDINVGETVCPADQQEALPVLRIDEPTLQMTFLVNNSPFAGREGKWVTARKIEERLQLQLQTDVSLRVD
;
A
#
# COMPACT_ATOMS: atom_id res chain seq x y z
N ALA A 1 13.54 -4.60 3.23
CA ALA A 1 13.14 -5.83 3.95
C ALA A 1 14.14 -6.14 5.06
N LEU A 2 15.43 -6.31 4.77
CA LEU A 2 16.47 -6.70 5.76
C LEU A 2 16.61 -5.68 6.90
N GLU A 3 16.67 -4.39 6.60
CA GLU A 3 16.71 -3.31 7.62
C GLU A 3 15.48 -3.32 8.55
N GLN A 4 14.35 -3.79 8.07
CA GLN A 4 13.10 -3.93 8.83
C GLN A 4 13.03 -5.25 9.61
N LYS A 5 14.09 -6.06 9.60
CA LYS A 5 14.17 -7.37 10.25
C LYS A 5 13.02 -8.32 9.87
N ILE A 6 12.61 -8.27 8.60
CA ILE A 6 11.59 -9.19 8.08
C ILE A 6 12.25 -10.53 7.78
N THR A 7 11.62 -11.62 8.19
CA THR A 7 12.05 -12.99 7.89
C THR A 7 11.92 -13.26 6.39
N PRO A 8 13.01 -13.56 5.68
CA PRO A 8 12.96 -13.87 4.26
C PRO A 8 12.56 -15.33 4.01
N ILE A 9 11.86 -15.59 2.90
CA ILE A 9 11.71 -16.92 2.30
C ILE A 9 12.21 -16.78 0.87
N VAL A 10 13.18 -17.62 0.48
CA VAL A 10 13.74 -17.59 -0.88
C VAL A 10 13.02 -18.61 -1.75
N VAL A 11 12.47 -18.16 -2.87
CA VAL A 11 11.82 -19.03 -3.85
C VAL A 11 12.63 -19.02 -5.13
N VAL A 12 13.33 -20.13 -5.41
CA VAL A 12 14.08 -20.35 -6.66
C VAL A 12 13.09 -20.83 -7.71
N ASN A 13 12.63 -19.90 -8.55
CA ASN A 13 11.61 -20.18 -9.56
C ASN A 13 12.24 -20.55 -10.92
N LYS A 14 11.46 -21.18 -11.79
CA LYS A 14 11.84 -21.60 -13.15
C LYS A 14 12.86 -22.73 -13.18
N ILE A 15 12.84 -23.64 -12.23
CA ILE A 15 13.74 -24.79 -12.21
C ILE A 15 13.46 -25.81 -13.34
N ASP A 16 12.33 -25.66 -14.05
CA ASP A 16 11.96 -26.40 -15.25
C ASP A 16 12.80 -26.03 -16.49
N ARG A 17 13.68 -25.02 -16.40
CA ARG A 17 14.50 -24.60 -17.53
C ARG A 17 15.79 -25.40 -17.63
N ASP A 18 16.22 -25.73 -18.85
CA ASP A 18 17.47 -26.47 -19.10
C ASP A 18 18.72 -25.76 -18.56
N ALA A 19 18.68 -24.41 -18.46
CA ALA A 19 19.75 -23.59 -17.95
C ALA A 19 19.57 -23.19 -16.47
N ALA A 20 18.67 -23.87 -15.74
CA ALA A 20 18.46 -23.59 -14.33
C ALA A 20 19.70 -23.98 -13.51
N ARG A 21 20.06 -23.13 -12.53
CA ARG A 21 21.19 -23.30 -11.60
C ARG A 21 20.71 -23.13 -10.15
N PRO A 22 19.81 -23.99 -9.66
CA PRO A 22 19.11 -23.75 -8.40
C PRO A 22 20.04 -23.61 -7.21
N GLU A 23 21.06 -24.44 -7.07
CA GLU A 23 22.02 -24.38 -5.95
C GLU A 23 22.92 -23.14 -6.02
N GLU A 24 23.49 -22.83 -7.20
CA GLU A 24 24.33 -21.65 -7.38
C GLU A 24 23.57 -20.35 -7.10
N VAL A 25 22.28 -20.29 -7.43
CA VAL A 25 21.43 -19.12 -7.16
C VAL A 25 21.21 -18.92 -5.67
N VAL A 26 21.12 -19.99 -4.88
CA VAL A 26 21.03 -19.87 -3.41
C VAL A 26 22.30 -19.29 -2.84
N ASP A 27 23.49 -19.72 -3.31
CA ASP A 27 24.78 -19.16 -2.90
C ASP A 27 24.88 -17.67 -3.28
N GLU A 28 24.45 -17.30 -4.50
CA GLU A 28 24.40 -15.90 -4.94
C GLU A 28 23.48 -15.04 -4.04
N VAL A 29 22.37 -15.60 -3.55
CA VAL A 29 21.45 -14.91 -2.62
C VAL A 29 22.07 -14.75 -1.24
N ILE A 30 22.80 -15.76 -0.74
CA ILE A 30 23.53 -15.68 0.53
C ILE A 30 24.58 -14.58 0.45
N ASP A 31 25.39 -14.56 -0.62
CA ASP A 31 26.40 -13.52 -0.84
C ASP A 31 25.79 -12.12 -0.87
N LEU A 32 24.66 -11.95 -1.58
CA LEU A 32 23.94 -10.68 -1.60
C LEU A 32 23.43 -10.26 -0.22
N PHE A 33 22.92 -11.19 0.59
CA PHE A 33 22.42 -10.89 1.93
C PHE A 33 23.58 -10.49 2.87
N ILE A 34 24.75 -11.12 2.73
CA ILE A 34 25.96 -10.76 3.47
C ILE A 34 26.41 -9.34 3.07
N GLU A 35 26.42 -9.00 1.78
CA GLU A 35 26.76 -7.64 1.30
C GLU A 35 25.79 -6.58 1.81
N LEU A 36 24.54 -6.95 2.10
CA LEU A 36 23.50 -6.09 2.64
C LEU A 36 23.42 -6.09 4.18
N ASP A 37 24.44 -6.60 4.87
CA ASP A 37 24.51 -6.68 6.33
C ASP A 37 23.30 -7.41 6.97
N ALA A 38 22.84 -8.51 6.37
CA ALA A 38 21.79 -9.35 6.94
C ALA A 38 22.24 -9.95 8.29
N SER A 39 21.30 -10.11 9.23
CA SER A 39 21.57 -10.81 10.49
C SER A 39 21.70 -12.32 10.29
N GLU A 40 22.31 -13.03 11.26
CA GLU A 40 22.42 -14.49 11.24
C GLU A 40 21.02 -15.14 11.04
N ASP A 41 20.00 -14.70 11.75
CA ASP A 41 18.62 -15.20 11.62
C ASP A 41 18.05 -14.99 10.20
N GLN A 42 18.50 -13.97 9.49
CA GLN A 42 18.06 -13.69 8.12
C GLN A 42 18.84 -14.47 7.07
N LEU A 43 20.03 -14.98 7.41
CA LEU A 43 20.82 -15.88 6.56
C LEU A 43 20.35 -17.34 6.64
N GLU A 44 19.64 -17.70 7.72
CA GLU A 44 19.01 -19.02 7.90
C GLU A 44 17.60 -19.08 7.29
N PHE A 45 17.46 -18.57 6.08
CA PHE A 45 16.17 -18.52 5.40
C PHE A 45 15.76 -19.88 4.80
N PRO A 46 14.47 -20.23 4.80
CA PRO A 46 13.97 -21.40 4.09
C PRO A 46 14.03 -21.18 2.57
N VAL A 47 14.37 -22.24 1.84
CA VAL A 47 14.43 -22.23 0.38
C VAL A 47 13.37 -23.15 -0.19
N VAL A 48 12.59 -22.64 -1.15
CA VAL A 48 11.62 -23.42 -1.91
C VAL A 48 11.99 -23.36 -3.40
N TYR A 49 12.01 -24.50 -4.06
CA TYR A 49 12.25 -24.59 -5.49
C TYR A 49 10.93 -24.77 -6.23
N ALA A 50 10.69 -24.01 -7.29
CA ALA A 50 9.39 -23.97 -7.91
C ALA A 50 9.43 -23.75 -9.43
N SER A 51 8.37 -24.20 -10.09
CA SER A 51 8.01 -23.76 -11.44
C SER A 51 6.62 -23.14 -11.43
N GLY A 52 6.56 -21.81 -11.38
CA GLY A 52 5.29 -21.08 -11.35
C GLY A 52 4.44 -21.29 -12.61
N ILE A 53 5.03 -21.63 -13.76
CA ILE A 53 4.29 -21.91 -14.98
C ILE A 53 3.62 -23.30 -14.94
N ASN A 54 4.29 -24.28 -14.31
CA ASN A 54 3.77 -25.64 -14.16
C ASN A 54 2.93 -25.80 -12.88
N GLY A 55 2.99 -24.83 -11.96
CA GLY A 55 2.31 -24.90 -10.67
C GLY A 55 2.89 -25.96 -9.75
N THR A 56 4.22 -26.19 -9.81
CA THR A 56 4.93 -27.21 -9.04
C THR A 56 5.88 -26.58 -8.03
N SER A 57 6.10 -27.22 -6.89
CA SER A 57 7.06 -26.80 -5.87
C SER A 57 7.65 -27.98 -5.09
N SER A 58 8.85 -27.80 -4.53
CA SER A 58 9.52 -28.77 -3.64
C SER A 58 10.53 -28.04 -2.73
N LEU A 59 10.98 -28.70 -1.68
CA LEU A 59 12.12 -28.28 -0.87
C LEU A 59 13.46 -28.82 -1.42
N SER A 60 13.43 -29.66 -2.46
CA SER A 60 14.60 -30.19 -3.14
C SER A 60 14.95 -29.38 -4.39
N PRO A 61 16.25 -29.13 -4.66
CA PRO A 61 16.69 -28.49 -5.90
C PRO A 61 16.53 -29.36 -7.15
N ASP A 62 16.29 -30.67 -6.99
CA ASP A 62 16.14 -31.60 -8.11
C ASP A 62 14.78 -31.40 -8.77
N PRO A 63 14.72 -31.09 -10.09
CA PRO A 63 13.45 -31.01 -10.83
C PRO A 63 12.60 -32.29 -10.79
N ALA A 64 13.22 -33.47 -10.56
CA ALA A 64 12.48 -34.74 -10.46
C ALA A 64 11.68 -34.86 -9.16
N ASP A 65 12.03 -34.09 -8.11
CA ASP A 65 11.36 -34.10 -6.81
C ASP A 65 10.22 -33.09 -6.72
N GLN A 66 9.87 -32.41 -7.82
CA GLN A 66 8.79 -31.44 -7.83
C GLN A 66 7.43 -32.13 -7.65
N GLU A 67 6.68 -31.66 -6.65
CA GLU A 67 5.28 -32.03 -6.48
C GLU A 67 4.39 -31.27 -7.47
N GLU A 68 3.32 -31.91 -7.97
CA GLU A 68 2.36 -31.30 -8.91
C GLU A 68 1.41 -30.31 -8.21
N ASN A 69 1.96 -29.51 -7.27
CA ASN A 69 1.25 -28.49 -6.52
C ASN A 69 2.23 -27.46 -5.93
N MET A 70 1.68 -26.41 -5.28
CA MET A 70 2.46 -25.36 -4.58
C MET A 70 2.44 -25.53 -3.06
N GLN A 71 2.16 -26.72 -2.55
CA GLN A 71 1.96 -26.98 -1.12
C GLN A 71 3.22 -26.66 -0.31
N SER A 72 4.38 -27.09 -0.78
CA SER A 72 5.67 -26.83 -0.11
C SER A 72 5.91 -25.33 0.13
N LEU A 73 5.53 -24.46 -0.82
CA LEU A 73 5.61 -23.02 -0.66
C LEU A 73 4.61 -22.50 0.38
N PHE A 74 3.37 -22.97 0.33
CA PHE A 74 2.35 -22.51 1.28
C PHE A 74 2.63 -22.97 2.70
N GLU A 75 3.12 -24.20 2.89
CA GLU A 75 3.56 -24.71 4.19
C GLU A 75 4.74 -23.92 4.72
N SER A 76 5.75 -23.63 3.89
CA SER A 76 6.90 -22.80 4.27
C SER A 76 6.46 -21.40 4.73
N ILE A 77 5.49 -20.78 4.05
CA ILE A 77 4.94 -19.48 4.47
C ILE A 77 4.26 -19.59 5.85
N VAL A 78 3.40 -20.60 6.05
CA VAL A 78 2.68 -20.78 7.32
C VAL A 78 3.61 -21.09 8.48
N GLU A 79 4.69 -21.83 8.23
CA GLU A 79 5.67 -22.22 9.25
C GLU A 79 6.58 -21.06 9.67
N HIS A 80 7.09 -20.28 8.71
CA HIS A 80 8.15 -19.30 8.97
C HIS A 80 7.66 -17.85 9.10
N ILE A 81 6.48 -17.52 8.56
CA ILE A 81 5.94 -16.16 8.66
C ILE A 81 4.95 -16.08 9.83
N PRO A 82 5.21 -15.24 10.84
CA PRO A 82 4.30 -15.08 11.96
C PRO A 82 2.93 -14.55 11.51
N ALA A 83 1.88 -15.06 12.12
CA ALA A 83 0.53 -14.54 11.90
C ALA A 83 0.45 -13.05 12.29
N PRO A 84 -0.38 -12.23 11.62
CA PRO A 84 -0.63 -10.86 12.04
C PRO A 84 -1.14 -10.80 13.48
N VAL A 85 -0.69 -9.78 14.23
CA VAL A 85 -1.21 -9.55 15.58
C VAL A 85 -2.66 -9.09 15.48
N ASP A 86 -3.55 -9.74 16.26
CA ASP A 86 -4.96 -9.36 16.33
C ASP A 86 -5.16 -8.25 17.39
N ASN A 87 -5.22 -7.02 16.93
CA ASN A 87 -5.39 -5.81 17.74
C ASN A 87 -6.81 -5.23 17.65
N ARG A 88 -7.84 -6.05 17.36
CA ARG A 88 -9.23 -5.57 17.13
C ARG A 88 -9.88 -4.98 18.37
N GLU A 89 -9.51 -5.44 19.55
CA GLU A 89 -10.05 -4.96 20.83
C GLU A 89 -9.36 -3.66 21.34
N GLU A 90 -8.26 -3.25 20.70
CA GLU A 90 -7.56 -2.04 21.07
C GLU A 90 -8.29 -0.78 20.56
N PRO A 91 -7.95 0.41 21.07
CA PRO A 91 -8.47 1.68 20.55
C PRO A 91 -8.14 1.86 19.06
N LEU A 92 -9.12 2.32 18.30
CA LEU A 92 -8.98 2.54 16.85
C LEU A 92 -7.75 3.37 16.50
N GLN A 93 -7.01 2.91 15.51
CA GLN A 93 -5.95 3.67 14.88
C GLN A 93 -5.92 3.36 13.38
N PHE A 94 -6.27 4.35 12.57
CA PHE A 94 -6.26 4.26 11.11
C PHE A 94 -5.35 5.37 10.56
N GLN A 95 -4.52 5.07 9.59
CA GLN A 95 -3.69 6.07 8.92
C GLN A 95 -3.95 6.09 7.43
N THR A 96 -4.14 7.30 6.91
CA THR A 96 -4.33 7.54 5.48
C THR A 96 -2.99 7.46 4.76
N ALA A 97 -2.92 6.62 3.73
CA ALA A 97 -1.76 6.46 2.86
C ALA A 97 -1.96 7.06 1.46
N LEU A 98 -3.21 7.10 0.98
CA LEU A 98 -3.57 7.65 -0.32
C LEU A 98 -4.84 8.48 -0.20
N LEU A 99 -5.02 9.40 -1.13
CA LEU A 99 -6.24 10.18 -1.27
C LEU A 99 -6.97 9.83 -2.56
N ASP A 100 -8.28 9.90 -2.51
CA ASP A 100 -9.16 9.87 -3.66
C ASP A 100 -10.24 10.92 -3.51
N TYR A 101 -10.94 11.23 -4.59
CA TYR A 101 -11.98 12.22 -4.61
C TYR A 101 -13.19 11.74 -5.41
N ASN A 102 -14.37 12.01 -4.88
CA ASN A 102 -15.62 11.72 -5.55
C ASN A 102 -16.57 12.90 -5.33
N ASP A 103 -17.23 13.39 -6.40
CA ASP A 103 -18.09 14.58 -6.36
C ASP A 103 -19.28 14.44 -5.40
N TYR A 104 -19.68 13.22 -5.03
CA TYR A 104 -20.83 12.97 -4.15
C TYR A 104 -20.45 12.84 -2.67
N VAL A 105 -19.28 12.31 -2.37
CA VAL A 105 -18.83 12.04 -0.98
C VAL A 105 -17.63 12.88 -0.58
N GLY A 106 -17.10 13.70 -1.50
CA GLY A 106 -15.93 14.53 -1.28
C GLY A 106 -14.62 13.72 -1.25
N ARG A 107 -13.66 14.20 -0.46
CA ARG A 107 -12.36 13.57 -0.29
C ARG A 107 -12.49 12.25 0.47
N ILE A 108 -11.76 11.25 0.02
CA ILE A 108 -11.74 9.89 0.56
C ILE A 108 -10.31 9.56 0.97
N GLY A 109 -10.11 9.22 2.24
CA GLY A 109 -8.83 8.71 2.73
C GLY A 109 -8.77 7.20 2.55
N ILE A 110 -7.75 6.71 1.83
CA ILE A 110 -7.47 5.28 1.68
C ILE A 110 -6.28 4.95 2.57
N GLY A 111 -6.42 3.93 3.41
CA GLY A 111 -5.38 3.59 4.36
C GLY A 111 -5.61 2.26 5.05
N ARG A 112 -4.82 2.02 6.09
CA ARG A 112 -4.86 0.79 6.89
C ARG A 112 -5.41 1.07 8.29
N VAL A 113 -6.25 0.18 8.76
CA VAL A 113 -6.60 0.08 10.19
C VAL A 113 -5.46 -0.67 10.89
N PHE A 114 -4.68 0.02 11.73
CA PHE A 114 -3.55 -0.58 12.43
C PHE A 114 -4.00 -1.36 13.66
N ARG A 115 -5.00 -0.82 14.36
CA ARG A 115 -5.63 -1.46 15.53
C ARG A 115 -7.07 -1.00 15.70
N GLY A 116 -7.81 -1.75 16.50
CA GLY A 116 -9.20 -1.45 16.80
C GLY A 116 -10.17 -1.76 15.68
N THR A 117 -11.36 -1.22 15.82
CA THR A 117 -12.46 -1.37 14.87
C THR A 117 -13.04 0.00 14.51
N MET A 118 -13.26 0.25 13.23
CA MET A 118 -13.91 1.44 12.70
C MET A 118 -15.31 1.09 12.22
N LYS A 119 -16.31 1.90 12.59
CA LYS A 119 -17.72 1.69 12.21
C LYS A 119 -18.29 2.91 11.50
N VAL A 120 -19.21 2.67 10.55
CA VAL A 120 -19.99 3.74 9.94
C VAL A 120 -20.82 4.44 11.00
N GLY A 121 -20.85 5.78 10.97
CA GLY A 121 -21.53 6.62 11.95
C GLY A 121 -20.76 6.88 13.25
N GLN A 122 -19.60 6.25 13.44
CA GLN A 122 -18.73 6.48 14.60
C GLN A 122 -18.17 7.91 14.61
N GLU A 123 -18.16 8.55 15.78
CA GLU A 123 -17.46 9.81 15.98
C GLU A 123 -15.99 9.52 16.30
N VAL A 124 -15.09 10.15 15.56
CA VAL A 124 -13.65 9.95 15.63
C VAL A 124 -12.91 11.28 15.57
N ALA A 125 -11.65 11.27 15.94
CA ALA A 125 -10.74 12.41 15.85
C ALA A 125 -9.73 12.20 14.72
N LEU A 126 -9.54 13.20 13.87
CA LEU A 126 -8.50 13.28 12.88
C LEU A 126 -7.33 14.08 13.47
N MET A 127 -6.21 13.41 13.64
CA MET A 127 -4.95 14.00 14.06
C MET A 127 -4.24 14.53 12.82
N LYS A 128 -4.17 15.86 12.71
CA LYS A 128 -3.54 16.55 11.58
C LYS A 128 -2.02 16.57 11.70
N LEU A 129 -1.33 16.74 10.58
CA LEU A 129 0.15 16.85 10.54
C LEU A 129 0.69 18.04 11.33
N ASP A 130 -0.09 19.11 11.46
CA ASP A 130 0.25 20.32 12.24
C ASP A 130 -0.02 20.16 13.75
N GLY A 131 -0.46 18.98 14.20
CA GLY A 131 -0.81 18.66 15.57
C GLY A 131 -2.22 19.11 15.98
N SER A 132 -2.98 19.75 15.11
CA SER A 132 -4.37 20.07 15.38
C SER A 132 -5.25 18.82 15.32
N VAL A 133 -6.39 18.86 16.02
CA VAL A 133 -7.33 17.73 16.09
C VAL A 133 -8.70 18.20 15.63
N LYS A 134 -9.28 17.47 14.69
CA LYS A 134 -10.64 17.72 14.22
C LYS A 134 -11.53 16.50 14.50
N LYS A 135 -12.71 16.73 15.06
CA LYS A 135 -13.71 15.68 15.23
C LYS A 135 -14.59 15.61 14.00
N PHE A 136 -14.91 14.39 13.59
CA PHE A 136 -15.83 14.13 12.49
C PHE A 136 -16.56 12.82 12.69
N ARG A 137 -17.51 12.53 11.81
CA ARG A 137 -18.25 11.27 11.80
C ARG A 137 -17.95 10.50 10.53
N VAL A 138 -17.58 9.23 10.68
CA VAL A 138 -17.37 8.33 9.54
C VAL A 138 -18.68 8.17 8.77
N THR A 139 -18.71 8.62 7.51
CA THR A 139 -19.94 8.61 6.69
C THR A 139 -20.08 7.28 5.97
N LYS A 140 -19.00 6.83 5.32
CA LYS A 140 -18.96 5.54 4.61
C LYS A 140 -17.58 4.91 4.73
N ILE A 141 -17.58 3.59 4.74
CA ILE A 141 -16.37 2.77 4.68
C ILE A 141 -16.51 1.86 3.46
N PHE A 142 -15.45 1.78 2.66
CA PHE A 142 -15.37 0.88 1.51
C PHE A 142 -14.21 -0.09 1.73
N GLY A 143 -14.50 -1.37 1.65
CA GLY A 143 -13.50 -2.43 1.51
C GLY A 143 -13.17 -2.68 0.03
N PHE A 144 -12.20 -3.56 -0.22
CA PHE A 144 -11.78 -3.94 -1.56
C PHE A 144 -12.06 -5.43 -1.80
N SER A 145 -12.82 -5.73 -2.86
CA SER A 145 -13.05 -7.09 -3.34
C SER A 145 -12.47 -7.19 -4.76
N GLY A 146 -11.24 -7.71 -4.84
CA GLY A 146 -10.41 -7.57 -6.02
C GLY A 146 -10.17 -6.11 -6.35
N LEU A 147 -10.52 -5.66 -7.56
CA LEU A 147 -10.39 -4.25 -7.99
C LEU A 147 -11.61 -3.39 -7.68
N LYS A 148 -12.67 -3.96 -7.13
CA LYS A 148 -13.91 -3.23 -6.85
C LYS A 148 -13.97 -2.76 -5.41
N ARG A 149 -14.45 -1.53 -5.22
CA ARG A 149 -14.83 -1.02 -3.89
C ARG A 149 -16.23 -1.52 -3.54
N VAL A 150 -16.36 -2.04 -2.33
CA VAL A 150 -17.62 -2.53 -1.77
C VAL A 150 -17.88 -1.80 -0.48
N GLU A 151 -19.07 -1.21 -0.33
CA GLU A 151 -19.48 -0.54 0.91
C GLU A 151 -19.62 -1.58 2.04
N ILE A 152 -19.00 -1.30 3.18
CA ILE A 152 -18.99 -2.14 4.38
C ILE A 152 -19.39 -1.30 5.60
N ASN A 153 -19.95 -1.94 6.61
CA ASN A 153 -20.41 -1.25 7.82
C ASN A 153 -19.32 -1.08 8.88
N GLU A 154 -18.33 -1.98 8.88
CA GLU A 154 -17.23 -1.97 9.83
C GLU A 154 -15.95 -2.51 9.21
N ALA A 155 -14.81 -2.07 9.73
CA ALA A 155 -13.47 -2.48 9.35
C ALA A 155 -12.63 -2.75 10.59
N TYR A 156 -11.74 -3.72 10.50
CA TYR A 156 -10.95 -4.23 11.62
C TYR A 156 -9.46 -3.99 11.44
N ALA A 157 -8.72 -4.12 12.52
CA ALA A 157 -7.26 -4.13 12.50
C ALA A 157 -6.71 -5.06 11.40
N GLY A 158 -5.83 -4.52 10.55
CA GLY A 158 -5.28 -5.19 9.38
C GLY A 158 -5.96 -4.83 8.05
N ASP A 159 -7.22 -4.37 8.07
CA ASP A 159 -7.96 -4.05 6.86
C ASP A 159 -7.39 -2.81 6.14
N LEU A 160 -7.37 -2.89 4.81
CA LEU A 160 -7.20 -1.74 3.93
C LEU A 160 -8.57 -1.23 3.52
N VAL A 161 -8.87 0.02 3.82
CA VAL A 161 -10.19 0.61 3.57
C VAL A 161 -10.09 2.03 3.02
N ALA A 162 -11.17 2.42 2.33
CA ALA A 162 -11.38 3.80 1.93
C ALA A 162 -12.49 4.40 2.79
N VAL A 163 -12.21 5.56 3.41
CA VAL A 163 -13.10 6.20 4.40
C VAL A 163 -13.48 7.58 3.94
N SER A 164 -14.77 7.92 4.01
CA SER A 164 -15.32 9.23 3.69
C SER A 164 -15.96 9.90 4.93
N GLY A 165 -16.17 11.22 4.83
CA GLY A 165 -16.72 12.04 5.90
C GLY A 165 -15.71 13.07 6.44
N MET A 166 -14.52 13.11 5.87
CA MET A 166 -13.41 14.00 6.25
C MET A 166 -13.01 14.85 5.05
N GLU A 167 -13.57 16.06 4.94
CA GLU A 167 -13.35 16.92 3.76
C GLU A 167 -11.89 17.34 3.58
N ASP A 168 -11.13 17.45 4.65
CA ASP A 168 -9.75 17.93 4.64
C ASP A 168 -8.70 16.91 5.12
N ILE A 169 -8.99 15.61 4.99
CA ILE A 169 -8.02 14.55 5.30
C ILE A 169 -6.83 14.60 4.35
N ASN A 170 -5.62 14.36 4.88
CA ASN A 170 -4.39 14.30 4.12
C ASN A 170 -3.64 12.96 4.36
N VAL A 171 -2.66 12.68 3.51
CA VAL A 171 -1.79 11.51 3.67
C VAL A 171 -0.95 11.68 4.94
N GLY A 172 -0.76 10.57 5.67
CA GLY A 172 -0.02 10.53 6.92
C GLY A 172 -0.81 10.91 8.16
N GLU A 173 -2.02 11.47 8.00
CA GLU A 173 -2.89 11.80 9.12
C GLU A 173 -3.51 10.56 9.74
N THR A 174 -3.69 10.58 11.07
CA THR A 174 -4.20 9.45 11.85
C THR A 174 -5.62 9.73 12.31
N VAL A 175 -6.48 8.72 12.18
CA VAL A 175 -7.83 8.70 12.76
C VAL A 175 -7.83 7.81 13.99
N CYS A 176 -8.34 8.32 15.11
CA CYS A 176 -8.40 7.63 16.39
C CYS A 176 -9.72 7.95 17.13
N PRO A 177 -10.03 7.29 18.27
CA PRO A 177 -11.16 7.69 19.10
C PRO A 177 -10.99 9.12 19.61
N ALA A 178 -12.10 9.81 19.79
CA ALA A 178 -12.07 11.21 20.23
C ALA A 178 -11.53 11.42 21.66
N ASP A 179 -11.58 10.37 22.48
CA ASP A 179 -11.14 10.31 23.87
C ASP A 179 -9.73 9.71 24.06
N GLN A 180 -9.20 9.01 23.04
CA GLN A 180 -7.87 8.39 23.06
C GLN A 180 -7.08 8.78 21.81
N GLN A 181 -6.51 9.99 21.86
CA GLN A 181 -5.81 10.59 20.74
C GLN A 181 -4.35 10.14 20.71
N GLU A 182 -3.99 9.31 19.77
CA GLU A 182 -2.64 8.81 19.55
C GLU A 182 -2.31 8.79 18.06
N ALA A 183 -1.44 9.69 17.63
CA ALA A 183 -1.02 9.79 16.25
C ALA A 183 0.04 8.73 15.92
N LEU A 184 -0.07 8.12 14.75
CA LEU A 184 0.99 7.29 14.16
C LEU A 184 2.13 8.16 13.64
N PRO A 185 3.34 7.64 13.49
CA PRO A 185 4.44 8.33 12.84
C PRO A 185 4.03 8.85 11.45
N VAL A 186 4.44 10.09 11.17
CA VAL A 186 4.08 10.73 9.89
C VAL A 186 4.76 10.02 8.73
N LEU A 187 3.98 9.72 7.69
CA LEU A 187 4.52 9.21 6.44
C LEU A 187 5.30 10.31 5.72
N ARG A 188 6.56 10.05 5.41
CA ARG A 188 7.37 10.99 4.61
C ARG A 188 6.96 10.87 3.15
N ILE A 189 6.63 12.00 2.55
CA ILE A 189 6.35 12.13 1.12
C ILE A 189 7.51 12.93 0.53
N ASP A 190 8.09 12.43 -0.53
CA ASP A 190 9.17 13.12 -1.23
C ASP A 190 8.66 14.42 -1.86
N GLU A 191 9.47 15.45 -1.81
CA GLU A 191 9.15 16.74 -2.44
C GLU A 191 9.19 16.64 -3.96
N PRO A 192 8.38 17.45 -4.68
CA PRO A 192 8.42 17.50 -6.14
C PRO A 192 9.83 17.85 -6.65
N THR A 193 10.33 17.07 -7.60
CA THR A 193 11.66 17.26 -8.18
C THR A 193 11.64 17.99 -9.53
N LEU A 194 10.46 18.13 -10.14
CA LEU A 194 10.26 18.74 -11.45
C LEU A 194 9.25 19.88 -11.36
N GLN A 195 9.49 20.93 -12.13
CA GLN A 195 8.56 22.03 -12.36
C GLN A 195 8.16 22.09 -13.83
N MET A 196 6.86 22.27 -14.09
CA MET A 196 6.33 22.38 -15.44
C MET A 196 5.35 23.54 -15.53
N THR A 197 5.44 24.31 -16.60
CA THR A 197 4.50 25.40 -16.88
C THR A 197 3.50 24.97 -17.94
N PHE A 198 2.22 25.07 -17.65
CA PHE A 198 1.14 24.81 -18.59
C PHE A 198 0.65 26.13 -19.17
N LEU A 199 0.71 26.25 -20.50
CA LEU A 199 0.29 27.44 -21.25
C LEU A 199 -0.85 27.08 -22.19
N VAL A 200 -1.69 28.07 -22.46
CA VAL A 200 -2.71 27.96 -23.50
C VAL A 200 -2.02 27.94 -24.86
N ASN A 201 -2.50 27.05 -25.74
CA ASN A 201 -2.04 27.03 -27.12
C ASN A 201 -2.50 28.33 -27.84
N ASN A 202 -1.56 29.18 -28.18
CA ASN A 202 -1.77 30.43 -28.90
C ASN A 202 -1.43 30.36 -30.41
N SER A 203 -1.26 29.14 -30.93
CA SER A 203 -0.98 28.94 -32.38
C SER A 203 -2.24 29.26 -33.23
N PRO A 204 -2.10 29.52 -34.54
CA PRO A 204 -3.22 29.70 -35.45
C PRO A 204 -4.17 28.51 -35.56
N PHE A 205 -3.74 27.35 -35.06
CA PHE A 205 -4.54 26.11 -35.04
C PHE A 205 -5.20 25.85 -33.69
N ALA A 206 -5.07 26.75 -32.72
CA ALA A 206 -5.69 26.62 -31.42
C ALA A 206 -7.22 26.46 -31.52
N GLY A 207 -7.79 25.52 -30.79
CA GLY A 207 -9.24 25.27 -30.76
C GLY A 207 -9.80 24.43 -31.91
N ARG A 208 -8.97 23.96 -32.84
CA ARG A 208 -9.41 23.01 -33.88
C ARG A 208 -9.55 21.59 -33.35
N GLU A 209 -8.71 21.23 -32.40
CA GLU A 209 -8.75 19.95 -31.68
C GLU A 209 -8.81 20.21 -30.19
N GLY A 210 -9.69 19.48 -29.48
CA GLY A 210 -9.90 19.62 -28.05
C GLY A 210 -10.91 20.70 -27.66
N LYS A 211 -11.61 20.44 -26.55
CA LYS A 211 -12.67 21.33 -26.01
C LYS A 211 -12.19 22.21 -24.85
N TRP A 212 -11.06 21.88 -24.26
CA TRP A 212 -10.56 22.45 -22.99
C TRP A 212 -9.28 23.25 -23.18
N VAL A 213 -9.37 24.33 -23.94
CA VAL A 213 -8.20 25.09 -24.42
C VAL A 213 -8.02 26.44 -23.75
N THR A 214 -8.70 26.72 -22.63
CA THR A 214 -8.56 27.99 -21.90
C THR A 214 -7.75 27.85 -20.61
N ALA A 215 -7.05 28.91 -20.20
CA ALA A 215 -6.28 28.94 -18.95
C ALA A 215 -7.14 28.51 -17.77
N ARG A 216 -8.36 29.02 -17.67
CA ARG A 216 -9.31 28.65 -16.62
C ARG A 216 -9.58 27.14 -16.57
N LYS A 217 -9.69 26.46 -17.71
CA LYS A 217 -9.93 25.02 -17.76
C LYS A 217 -8.69 24.21 -17.37
N ILE A 218 -7.51 24.71 -17.67
CA ILE A 218 -6.23 24.12 -17.20
C ILE A 218 -6.15 24.25 -15.68
N GLU A 219 -6.42 25.45 -15.17
CA GLU A 219 -6.43 25.72 -13.73
C GLU A 219 -7.44 24.83 -12.99
N GLU A 220 -8.73 24.77 -13.44
CA GLU A 220 -9.76 23.90 -12.87
C GLU A 220 -9.30 22.43 -12.83
N ARG A 221 -8.62 21.95 -13.87
CA ARG A 221 -8.10 20.57 -13.93
C ARG A 221 -6.95 20.34 -12.96
N LEU A 222 -6.04 21.28 -12.82
CA LEU A 222 -4.92 21.21 -11.90
C LEU A 222 -5.41 21.27 -10.44
N GLN A 223 -6.35 22.16 -10.14
CA GLN A 223 -6.97 22.25 -8.81
C GLN A 223 -7.70 20.96 -8.42
N LEU A 224 -8.36 20.31 -9.39
CA LEU A 224 -8.97 18.99 -9.14
C LEU A 224 -7.91 17.94 -8.82
N GLN A 225 -6.75 17.98 -9.49
CA GLN A 225 -5.66 17.03 -9.23
C GLN A 225 -5.09 17.16 -7.82
N LEU A 226 -5.04 18.37 -7.26
CA LEU A 226 -4.61 18.62 -5.87
C LEU A 226 -5.48 17.91 -4.81
N GLN A 227 -6.69 17.46 -5.17
CA GLN A 227 -7.54 16.72 -4.23
C GLN A 227 -7.04 15.30 -3.98
N THR A 228 -6.27 14.75 -4.90
CA THR A 228 -5.80 13.35 -4.86
C THR A 228 -4.28 13.21 -4.83
N ASP A 229 -3.55 14.18 -5.38
CA ASP A 229 -2.10 14.15 -5.48
C ASP A 229 -1.47 15.10 -4.45
N VAL A 230 -0.85 14.51 -3.44
CA VAL A 230 -0.22 15.24 -2.33
C VAL A 230 1.18 15.75 -2.63
N SER A 231 1.83 15.26 -3.69
CA SER A 231 3.15 15.71 -4.13
C SER A 231 3.07 16.87 -5.13
N LEU A 232 1.89 17.13 -5.70
CA LEU A 232 1.66 18.22 -6.64
C LEU A 232 1.53 19.57 -5.91
N ARG A 233 2.19 20.60 -6.44
CA ARG A 233 1.99 22.00 -6.05
C ARG A 233 1.59 22.79 -7.30
N VAL A 234 0.61 23.67 -7.19
CA VAL A 234 0.11 24.52 -8.29
C VAL A 234 0.11 25.95 -7.79
N ASP A 235 0.88 26.81 -8.49
CA ASP A 235 1.00 28.26 -8.25
C ASP A 235 0.30 29.07 -9.35
#